data_5094af0fe7f172690f0e7d352a7abb43
#
_entry.id   5094af0fe7f172690f0e7d352a7abb43
#
_cell.length_a   1.000
_cell.length_b   1.000
_cell.length_c   1.000
_cell.angle_alpha   90.00
_cell.angle_beta   90.00
_cell.angle_gamma   90.00
#
_symmetry.space_group_name_H-M   'P 1'
#
loop_
_entity.id
_entity.type
_entity.pdbx_description
1 polymer ?
#
loop_
_entity_poly.entity_id
_entity_poly.type
_entity_poly.pdbx_seq_one_letter_code
_entity_poly.pdbx_strand_id
1 'polypeptide(L)'
;MKQISSILLSCLLLLPAGMKAEGNAPKQWTLRDCIDYALEHNITIQRNRISAESAQEDVKTAKADFLPSLSGNISQRIVNRPNSASGTIISGDNITTSESKTSYNGSYGIDANWTVYNGSKRVNTVKQQKLNNRIAELNVDESENSI
;
A
#
# COMPACT_ATOMS: atom_id res chain seq x y z
N MET A 1 -14.33 37.43 -45.29
CA MET A 1 -13.04 37.85 -44.72
C MET A 1 -13.13 39.08 -43.77
N LYS A 2 -14.20 39.82 -43.72
CA LYS A 2 -14.33 40.97 -42.79
C LYS A 2 -14.79 40.60 -41.37
N GLN A 3 -15.42 39.46 -41.15
CA GLN A 3 -15.94 39.03 -39.86
C GLN A 3 -14.83 38.42 -38.93
N ILE A 4 -13.80 37.87 -39.48
CA ILE A 4 -12.71 37.20 -38.70
C ILE A 4 -11.74 38.23 -38.11
N SER A 5 -11.57 39.38 -38.79
CA SER A 5 -10.72 40.47 -38.32
C SER A 5 -11.30 41.19 -37.08
N SER A 6 -12.63 41.19 -36.94
CA SER A 6 -13.31 41.85 -35.81
C SER A 6 -13.22 41.01 -34.52
N ILE A 7 -13.16 39.69 -34.64
CA ILE A 7 -13.05 38.78 -33.48
C ILE A 7 -11.64 38.78 -32.92
N LEU A 8 -10.63 38.90 -33.79
CA LEU A 8 -9.20 38.97 -33.38
C LEU A 8 -8.88 40.31 -32.65
N LEU A 9 -9.55 41.38 -33.01
CA LEU A 9 -9.34 42.66 -32.35
C LEU A 9 -10.03 42.76 -30.97
N SER A 10 -11.12 42.00 -30.76
CA SER A 10 -11.83 41.92 -29.49
C SER A 10 -11.10 41.09 -28.43
N CYS A 11 -10.28 40.14 -28.84
CA CYS A 11 -9.51 39.26 -27.91
C CYS A 11 -8.26 39.97 -27.32
N LEU A 12 -7.79 41.04 -27.94
CA LEU A 12 -6.59 41.78 -27.51
C LEU A 12 -6.88 42.80 -26.39
N LEU A 13 -8.18 43.09 -26.09
CA LEU A 13 -8.60 44.07 -25.07
C LEU A 13 -8.93 43.45 -23.71
N LEU A 14 -8.80 42.15 -23.54
CA LEU A 14 -9.04 41.42 -22.27
C LEU A 14 -7.73 41.02 -21.56
N LEU A 15 -6.71 41.89 -21.61
CA LEU A 15 -5.60 41.78 -20.67
C LEU A 15 -6.08 42.29 -19.30
N PRO A 16 -6.11 41.46 -18.26
CA PRO A 16 -6.37 41.92 -16.91
C PRO A 16 -5.20 42.81 -16.46
N ALA A 17 -5.41 44.11 -16.51
CA ALA A 17 -4.55 45.07 -15.82
C ALA A 17 -4.73 44.89 -14.33
N GLY A 18 -3.89 44.09 -13.73
CA GLY A 18 -4.00 43.82 -12.29
C GLY A 18 -3.03 42.77 -11.75
N MET A 19 -1.89 42.50 -12.39
CA MET A 19 -0.79 41.88 -11.68
C MET A 19 -0.16 42.88 -10.71
N LYS A 20 -0.78 43.01 -9.51
CA LYS A 20 -0.03 43.51 -8.36
C LYS A 20 1.04 42.47 -8.09
N ALA A 21 2.27 42.75 -8.50
CA ALA A 21 3.42 42.09 -7.91
C ALA A 21 3.43 42.55 -6.43
N GLU A 22 2.84 41.72 -5.57
CA GLU A 22 3.14 41.80 -4.14
C GLU A 22 4.62 41.53 -4.02
N GLY A 23 5.38 42.64 -3.91
CA GLY A 23 6.77 42.60 -3.57
C GLY A 23 6.87 41.97 -2.19
N ASN A 24 7.07 40.65 -2.15
CA ASN A 24 7.51 39.98 -0.95
C ASN A 24 8.84 40.64 -0.56
N ALA A 25 8.78 41.58 0.39
CA ALA A 25 9.98 42.06 1.05
C ALA A 25 10.75 40.80 1.48
N PRO A 26 12.07 40.74 1.27
CA PRO A 26 12.84 39.53 1.64
C PRO A 26 12.58 39.23 3.10
N LYS A 27 11.95 38.08 3.37
CA LYS A 27 11.65 37.64 4.73
C LYS A 27 12.99 37.57 5.47
N GLN A 28 13.19 38.45 6.44
CA GLN A 28 14.37 38.37 7.29
C GLN A 28 14.24 37.16 8.19
N TRP A 29 15.08 36.17 7.96
CA TRP A 29 15.12 34.94 8.74
C TRP A 29 15.86 35.22 10.07
N THR A 30 15.19 34.93 11.17
CA THR A 30 15.88 34.87 12.47
C THR A 30 16.59 33.52 12.60
N LEU A 31 17.54 33.40 13.50
CA LEU A 31 18.20 32.11 13.78
C LEU A 31 17.20 31.05 14.14
N ARG A 32 16.17 31.39 14.90
CA ARG A 32 15.10 30.46 15.28
C ARG A 32 14.28 30.01 14.08
N ASP A 33 13.91 30.92 13.18
CA ASP A 33 13.19 30.54 11.95
C ASP A 33 14.02 29.58 11.08
N CYS A 34 15.34 29.75 11.04
CA CYS A 34 16.22 28.84 10.30
C CYS A 34 16.26 27.44 10.93
N ILE A 35 16.32 27.35 12.25
CA ILE A 35 16.32 26.07 12.96
C ILE A 35 14.97 25.37 12.77
N ASP A 36 13.87 26.09 12.99
CA ASP A 36 12.52 25.52 12.84
C ASP A 36 12.28 25.03 11.41
N TYR A 37 12.72 25.80 10.41
CA TYR A 37 12.66 25.40 9.01
C TYR A 37 13.50 24.16 8.71
N ALA A 38 14.73 24.10 9.28
CA ALA A 38 15.60 22.93 9.12
C ALA A 38 14.98 21.67 9.74
N LEU A 39 14.42 21.77 10.94
CA LEU A 39 13.75 20.66 11.63
C LEU A 39 12.53 20.13 10.83
N GLU A 40 11.81 21.02 10.16
CA GLU A 40 10.63 20.64 9.38
C GLU A 40 10.99 20.07 7.99
N HIS A 41 12.03 20.62 7.34
CA HIS A 41 12.34 20.32 5.94
C HIS A 41 13.55 19.39 5.76
N ASN A 42 14.25 19.02 6.82
CA ASN A 42 15.39 18.12 6.73
C ASN A 42 14.95 16.71 6.38
N ILE A 43 15.41 16.22 5.22
CA ILE A 43 15.07 14.90 4.70
C ILE A 43 15.52 13.78 5.65
N THR A 44 16.63 13.96 6.37
CA THR A 44 17.15 12.96 7.31
C THR A 44 16.21 12.80 8.50
N ILE A 45 15.72 13.91 9.07
CA ILE A 45 14.72 13.87 10.15
C ILE A 45 13.43 13.23 9.67
N GLN A 46 12.94 13.63 8.49
CA GLN A 46 11.72 13.04 7.93
C GLN A 46 11.85 11.52 7.73
N ARG A 47 13.00 11.06 7.22
CA ARG A 47 13.28 9.62 7.07
C ARG A 47 13.30 8.90 8.41
N ASN A 48 13.92 9.48 9.43
CA ASN A 48 13.97 8.88 10.77
C ASN A 48 12.58 8.85 11.42
N ARG A 49 11.76 9.88 11.24
CA ARG A 49 10.35 9.90 11.70
C ARG A 49 9.53 8.78 11.03
N ILE A 50 9.64 8.62 9.71
CA ILE A 50 8.98 7.52 8.98
C ILE A 50 9.49 6.15 9.46
N SER A 51 10.79 6.03 9.76
CA SER A 51 11.36 4.80 10.31
C SER A 51 10.81 4.47 11.70
N ALA A 52 10.63 5.49 12.55
CA ALA A 52 10.02 5.32 13.87
C ALA A 52 8.53 4.92 13.76
N GLU A 53 7.79 5.53 12.84
CA GLU A 53 6.41 5.15 12.55
C GLU A 53 6.31 3.70 12.03
N SER A 54 7.21 3.29 11.12
CA SER A 54 7.29 1.90 10.66
C SER A 54 7.57 0.93 11.82
N ALA A 55 8.51 1.26 12.71
CA ALA A 55 8.81 0.44 13.88
C ALA A 55 7.61 0.35 14.85
N GLN A 56 6.78 1.39 14.93
CA GLN A 56 5.53 1.34 15.69
C GLN A 56 4.52 0.36 15.07
N GLU A 57 4.40 0.34 13.75
CA GLU A 57 3.53 -0.62 13.05
C GLU A 57 4.05 -2.06 13.20
N ASP A 58 5.37 -2.28 13.24
CA ASP A 58 5.97 -3.59 13.53
C ASP A 58 5.57 -4.11 14.92
N VAL A 59 5.46 -3.23 15.92
CA VAL A 59 4.92 -3.60 17.24
C VAL A 59 3.45 -4.03 17.14
N LYS A 60 2.64 -3.35 16.33
CA LYS A 60 1.23 -3.72 16.11
C LYS A 60 1.12 -5.07 15.41
N THR A 61 1.95 -5.29 14.39
CA THR A 61 2.04 -6.58 13.67
C THR A 61 2.42 -7.72 14.61
N ALA A 62 3.46 -7.52 15.43
CA ALA A 62 3.87 -8.53 16.42
C ALA A 62 2.79 -8.83 17.46
N LYS A 63 1.94 -7.86 17.80
CA LYS A 63 0.75 -8.09 18.65
C LYS A 63 -0.35 -8.82 17.89
N ALA A 64 -0.54 -8.53 16.60
CA ALA A 64 -1.53 -9.21 15.76
C ALA A 64 -1.22 -10.70 15.57
N ASP A 65 0.04 -11.11 15.70
CA ASP A 65 0.45 -12.52 15.67
C ASP A 65 -0.19 -13.38 16.79
N PHE A 66 -0.76 -12.78 17.83
CA PHE A 66 -1.53 -13.50 18.85
C PHE A 66 -2.93 -13.89 18.38
N LEU A 67 -3.43 -13.25 17.31
CA LEU A 67 -4.71 -13.56 16.73
C LEU A 67 -4.61 -14.75 15.78
N PRO A 68 -5.71 -15.48 15.51
CA PRO A 68 -5.74 -16.48 14.48
C PRO A 68 -5.55 -15.86 13.08
N SER A 69 -4.74 -16.48 12.25
CA SER A 69 -4.68 -16.15 10.82
C SER A 69 -5.82 -16.82 10.09
N LEU A 70 -6.52 -16.05 9.25
CA LEU A 70 -7.59 -16.53 8.38
C LEU A 70 -7.14 -16.36 6.94
N SER A 71 -7.18 -17.44 6.16
CA SER A 71 -6.88 -17.44 4.75
C SER A 71 -8.02 -18.06 3.95
N GLY A 72 -8.37 -17.46 2.81
CA GLY A 72 -9.33 -17.98 1.88
C GLY A 72 -8.66 -18.28 0.55
N ASN A 73 -8.92 -19.46 0.00
CA ASN A 73 -8.46 -19.84 -1.32
C ASN A 73 -9.63 -20.20 -2.23
N ILE A 74 -9.59 -19.65 -3.43
CA ILE A 74 -10.55 -19.94 -4.49
C ILE A 74 -9.75 -20.38 -5.70
N SER A 75 -9.99 -21.58 -6.17
CA SER A 75 -9.40 -22.09 -7.39
C SER A 75 -10.49 -22.57 -8.34
N GLN A 76 -10.43 -22.07 -9.57
CA GLN A 76 -11.35 -22.52 -10.63
C GLN A 76 -10.53 -22.92 -11.85
N ARG A 77 -10.75 -24.16 -12.28
CA ARG A 77 -10.10 -24.73 -13.44
C ARG A 77 -11.12 -25.11 -14.50
N ILE A 78 -10.94 -24.57 -15.69
CA ILE A 78 -11.73 -24.92 -16.86
C ILE A 78 -10.80 -25.69 -17.79
N VAL A 79 -11.16 -26.93 -18.10
CA VAL A 79 -10.40 -27.77 -19.03
C VAL A 79 -11.29 -28.08 -20.23
N ASN A 80 -10.90 -27.56 -21.37
CA ASN A 80 -11.53 -27.87 -22.65
C ASN A 80 -10.67 -28.90 -23.40
N ARG A 81 -11.23 -30.05 -23.71
CA ARG A 81 -10.59 -31.12 -24.48
C ARG A 81 -11.34 -31.34 -25.78
N PRO A 82 -11.03 -30.61 -26.84
CA PRO A 82 -11.78 -30.70 -28.11
C PRO A 82 -11.68 -32.07 -28.80
N ASN A 83 -10.66 -32.87 -28.47
CA ASN A 83 -10.37 -34.17 -29.07
C ASN A 83 -10.49 -35.36 -28.10
N SER A 84 -11.25 -35.22 -27.00
CA SER A 84 -11.51 -36.40 -26.16
C SER A 84 -12.43 -37.36 -26.91
N ALA A 85 -11.94 -38.55 -27.21
CA ALA A 85 -12.78 -39.65 -27.66
C ALA A 85 -13.82 -39.93 -26.57
N SER A 86 -15.06 -40.08 -26.99
CA SER A 86 -16.13 -40.50 -26.10
C SER A 86 -15.77 -41.87 -25.50
N GLY A 87 -15.46 -41.87 -24.19
CA GLY A 87 -15.16 -43.10 -23.48
C GLY A 87 -16.47 -43.75 -23.06
N THR A 88 -16.80 -44.86 -23.69
CA THR A 88 -17.91 -45.71 -23.25
C THR A 88 -17.40 -46.65 -22.18
N ILE A 89 -17.82 -46.49 -20.93
CA ILE A 89 -17.52 -47.42 -19.85
C ILE A 89 -18.67 -48.44 -19.81
N ILE A 90 -18.35 -49.68 -20.13
CA ILE A 90 -19.28 -50.80 -20.01
C ILE A 90 -19.00 -51.49 -18.68
N SER A 91 -19.89 -51.35 -17.73
CA SER A 91 -19.85 -52.06 -16.43
C SER A 91 -21.12 -52.89 -16.28
N GLY A 92 -21.03 -54.16 -16.63
CA GLY A 92 -22.20 -55.06 -16.63
C GLY A 92 -23.24 -54.63 -17.66
N ASP A 93 -24.47 -54.50 -17.24
CA ASP A 93 -25.61 -54.11 -18.08
C ASP A 93 -25.80 -52.59 -18.23
N ASN A 94 -24.90 -51.81 -17.66
CA ASN A 94 -24.98 -50.33 -17.66
C ASN A 94 -23.91 -49.72 -18.60
N ILE A 95 -24.37 -49.05 -19.65
CA ILE A 95 -23.52 -48.28 -20.59
C ILE A 95 -23.60 -46.82 -20.20
N THR A 96 -22.49 -46.27 -19.69
CA THR A 96 -22.40 -44.85 -19.37
C THR A 96 -21.50 -44.15 -20.41
N THR A 97 -22.09 -43.30 -21.23
CA THR A 97 -21.37 -42.49 -22.20
C THR A 97 -21.12 -41.11 -21.60
N SER A 98 -19.85 -40.72 -21.41
CA SER A 98 -19.51 -39.40 -20.95
C SER A 98 -19.03 -38.54 -22.10
N GLU A 99 -19.84 -37.56 -22.48
CA GLU A 99 -19.56 -36.62 -23.59
C GLU A 99 -19.23 -35.20 -23.10
N SER A 100 -18.44 -35.03 -22.08
CA SER A 100 -18.09 -33.66 -21.66
C SER A 100 -16.74 -33.22 -22.26
N LYS A 101 -16.80 -32.38 -23.30
CA LYS A 101 -15.63 -31.73 -23.90
C LYS A 101 -15.02 -30.62 -22.99
N THR A 102 -15.84 -30.07 -22.14
CA THR A 102 -15.43 -28.99 -21.21
C THR A 102 -15.76 -29.44 -19.78
N SER A 103 -14.74 -29.48 -18.94
CA SER A 103 -14.93 -29.76 -17.53
C SER A 103 -14.62 -28.51 -16.71
N TYR A 104 -15.51 -28.24 -15.78
CA TYR A 104 -15.41 -27.16 -14.80
C TYR A 104 -15.10 -27.78 -13.45
N ASN A 105 -13.98 -27.37 -12.86
CA ASN A 105 -13.61 -27.83 -11.52
C ASN A 105 -13.32 -26.60 -10.65
N GLY A 106 -14.08 -26.44 -9.57
CA GLY A 106 -13.92 -25.35 -8.61
C GLY A 106 -13.65 -25.89 -7.22
N SER A 107 -12.69 -25.31 -6.52
CA SER A 107 -12.47 -25.55 -5.12
C SER A 107 -12.47 -24.24 -4.35
N TYR A 108 -13.15 -24.24 -3.23
CA TYR A 108 -13.25 -23.10 -2.31
C TYR A 108 -12.82 -23.60 -0.94
N GLY A 109 -11.90 -22.89 -0.31
CA GLY A 109 -11.41 -23.24 1.02
C GLY A 109 -11.29 -22.02 1.89
N ILE A 110 -11.56 -22.17 3.18
CA ILE A 110 -11.28 -21.19 4.22
C ILE A 110 -10.50 -21.94 5.28
N ASP A 111 -9.28 -21.46 5.56
CA ASP A 111 -8.40 -22.04 6.55
C ASP A 111 -8.18 -21.04 7.69
N ALA A 112 -8.38 -21.48 8.91
CA ALA A 112 -8.09 -20.72 10.11
C ALA A 112 -6.97 -21.43 10.88
N ASN A 113 -5.87 -20.74 11.12
CA ASN A 113 -4.75 -21.28 11.87
C ASN A 113 -4.46 -20.41 13.10
N TRP A 114 -4.46 -21.03 14.26
CA TRP A 114 -4.17 -20.37 15.51
C TRP A 114 -3.17 -21.16 16.35
N THR A 115 -2.01 -20.55 16.56
CA THR A 115 -1.01 -21.11 17.46
C THR A 115 -1.27 -20.60 18.88
N VAL A 116 -1.78 -21.43 19.75
CA VAL A 116 -2.11 -21.06 21.13
C VAL A 116 -0.85 -20.85 21.99
N TYR A 117 0.17 -21.67 21.80
CA TYR A 117 1.42 -21.57 22.54
C TYR A 117 2.62 -21.93 21.67
N ASN A 118 3.71 -21.15 21.78
CA ASN A 118 4.95 -21.38 21.02
C ASN A 118 6.20 -21.10 21.87
N GLY A 119 6.19 -21.51 23.15
CA GLY A 119 7.35 -21.38 24.02
C GLY A 119 7.73 -19.91 24.33
N SER A 120 6.76 -19.02 24.45
CA SER A 120 6.93 -17.57 24.73
C SER A 120 7.65 -16.79 23.60
N LYS A 121 7.90 -17.39 22.42
CA LYS A 121 8.53 -16.72 21.30
C LYS A 121 7.79 -15.41 20.93
N ARG A 122 6.45 -15.46 20.79
CA ARG A 122 5.62 -14.29 20.47
C ARG A 122 5.77 -13.17 21.48
N VAL A 123 5.78 -13.49 22.77
CA VAL A 123 5.94 -12.49 23.85
C VAL A 123 7.30 -11.81 23.74
N ASN A 124 8.35 -12.59 23.46
CA ASN A 124 9.70 -12.04 23.30
C ASN A 124 9.84 -11.23 22.01
N THR A 125 9.18 -11.64 20.93
CA THR A 125 9.12 -10.83 19.67
C THR A 125 8.46 -9.48 19.91
N VAL A 126 7.34 -9.41 20.65
CA VAL A 126 6.71 -8.13 20.98
C VAL A 126 7.64 -7.25 21.82
N LYS A 127 8.36 -7.84 22.80
CA LYS A 127 9.35 -7.09 23.59
C LYS A 127 10.47 -6.55 22.71
N GLN A 128 10.99 -7.37 21.81
CA GLN A 128 12.02 -6.97 20.85
C GLN A 128 11.55 -5.81 19.97
N GLN A 129 10.35 -5.91 19.37
CA GLN A 129 9.82 -4.83 18.54
C GLN A 129 9.58 -3.54 19.30
N LYS A 130 9.15 -3.61 20.57
CA LYS A 130 9.05 -2.43 21.42
C LYS A 130 10.40 -1.75 21.66
N LEU A 131 11.46 -2.52 21.85
CA LEU A 131 12.81 -1.98 21.98
C LEU A 131 13.31 -1.36 20.67
N ASN A 132 13.04 -2.01 19.54
CA ASN A 132 13.37 -1.48 18.22
C ASN A 132 12.64 -0.14 17.96
N ASN A 133 11.37 -0.05 18.31
CA ASN A 133 10.62 1.21 18.21
C ASN A 133 11.27 2.29 19.08
N ARG A 134 11.68 1.95 20.31
CA ARG A 134 12.36 2.92 21.19
C ARG A 134 13.70 3.39 20.62
N ILE A 135 14.45 2.49 19.98
CA ILE A 135 15.70 2.87 19.28
C ILE A 135 15.39 3.83 18.12
N ALA A 136 14.34 3.55 17.33
CA ALA A 136 13.95 4.41 16.22
C ALA A 136 13.51 5.80 16.69
N GLU A 137 12.78 5.91 17.81
CA GLU A 137 12.43 7.19 18.43
C GLU A 137 13.68 7.99 18.86
N LEU A 138 14.65 7.32 19.51
CA LEU A 138 15.88 7.96 19.93
C LEU A 138 16.74 8.44 18.74
N ASN A 139 16.70 7.73 17.60
CA ASN A 139 17.38 8.18 16.38
C ASN A 139 16.73 9.44 15.79
N VAL A 140 15.43 9.64 15.98
CA VAL A 140 14.78 10.92 15.62
C VAL A 140 15.31 12.04 16.54
N ASP A 141 15.29 11.82 17.85
CA ASP A 141 15.77 12.80 18.83
C ASP A 141 17.26 13.17 18.56
N GLU A 142 18.11 12.18 18.26
CA GLU A 142 19.49 12.39 17.88
C GLU A 142 19.63 13.25 16.62
N SER A 143 18.82 12.96 15.61
CA SER A 143 18.84 13.72 14.34
C SER A 143 18.37 15.16 14.54
N GLU A 144 17.40 15.39 15.41
CA GLU A 144 16.90 16.73 15.74
C GLU A 144 17.95 17.52 16.53
N ASN A 145 18.70 16.86 17.43
CA ASN A 145 19.76 17.50 18.22
C ASN A 145 21.05 17.74 17.43
N SER A 146 21.21 17.15 16.25
CA SER A 146 22.42 17.29 15.42
C SER A 146 22.37 18.49 14.46
N ILE A 147 21.28 19.24 14.47
CA ILE A 147 21.08 20.47 13.68
C ILE A 147 21.43 21.70 14.51
#